data_9e46058920dbccc5ca7ac9f1f6c7c9f4
#
_entry.id   9e46058920dbccc5ca7ac9f1f6c7c9f4
#
_cell.length_a   1.000
_cell.length_b   1.000
_cell.length_c   1.000
_cell.angle_alpha   90.00
_cell.angle_beta   90.00
_cell.angle_gamma   90.00
#
_symmetry.space_group_name_H-M   'P 1'
#
loop_
_entity.id
_entity.type
_entity.pdbx_description
1 polymer ?
#
loop_
_entity_poly.entity_id
_entity_poly.type
_entity_poly.pdbx_seq_one_letter_code
_entity_poly.pdbx_strand_id
1 'polypeptide(L)'
;MTEQQLDRVAAILDEHLATAQRTRASLLPAIVELGADVCDALARGGKLVTFGNGGSAADAQHIAGEFVNRFLIERPPLPAIALTTDTSVITSIGNDYHFSEIFSKQIRAVGQAGDIAWGMSTSGMSPNVVRAFEAAKKIGMTTIGFTGKDGGDIAKMVDYLLHVSSGSTPRIQ
;
A
#
# COMPACT_ATOMS: atom_id res chain seq x y z
N MET A 1 -12.83 35.79 -6.69
CA MET A 1 -11.66 35.05 -6.18
C MET A 1 -10.76 36.06 -5.50
N THR A 2 -10.40 35.86 -4.23
CA THR A 2 -9.57 36.80 -3.47
C THR A 2 -8.09 36.40 -3.58
N GLU A 3 -7.18 37.36 -3.42
CA GLU A 3 -5.73 37.13 -3.38
C GLU A 3 -5.39 36.10 -2.30
N GLN A 4 -5.99 36.20 -1.11
CA GLN A 4 -5.83 35.24 -0.02
C GLN A 4 -6.22 33.78 -0.40
N GLN A 5 -7.23 33.60 -1.27
CA GLN A 5 -7.60 32.27 -1.76
C GLN A 5 -6.54 31.71 -2.73
N LEU A 6 -5.96 32.55 -3.56
CA LEU A 6 -4.87 32.16 -4.46
C LEU A 6 -3.62 31.77 -3.68
N ASP A 7 -3.21 32.58 -2.69
CA ASP A 7 -2.05 32.30 -1.86
C ASP A 7 -2.20 30.97 -1.10
N ARG A 8 -3.39 30.70 -0.57
CA ARG A 8 -3.67 29.43 0.10
C ARG A 8 -3.55 28.22 -0.81
N VAL A 9 -4.03 28.31 -2.05
CA VAL A 9 -3.90 27.22 -3.03
C VAL A 9 -2.46 27.06 -3.46
N ALA A 10 -1.75 28.15 -3.71
CA ALA A 10 -0.32 28.13 -4.04
C ALA A 10 0.50 27.44 -2.94
N ALA A 11 0.30 27.79 -1.66
CA ALA A 11 0.97 27.16 -0.53
C ALA A 11 0.71 25.64 -0.44
N ILE A 12 -0.50 25.18 -0.77
CA ILE A 12 -0.84 23.75 -0.82
C ILE A 12 -0.05 23.03 -1.92
N LEU A 13 0.09 23.65 -3.09
CA LEU A 13 0.86 23.08 -4.21
C LEU A 13 2.36 23.07 -3.91
N ASP A 14 2.88 24.15 -3.31
CA ASP A 14 4.28 24.24 -2.90
C ASP A 14 4.66 23.17 -1.86
N GLU A 15 3.78 22.94 -0.87
CA GLU A 15 3.96 21.85 0.09
C GLU A 15 3.98 20.48 -0.61
N HIS A 16 3.11 20.25 -1.61
CA HIS A 16 3.10 19.02 -2.38
C HIS A 16 4.42 18.82 -3.14
N LEU A 17 4.86 19.84 -3.89
CA LEU A 17 6.13 19.80 -4.63
C LEU A 17 7.33 19.53 -3.70
N ALA A 18 7.40 20.22 -2.58
CA ALA A 18 8.47 20.01 -1.58
C ALA A 18 8.44 18.58 -1.02
N THR A 19 7.25 18.02 -0.75
CA THR A 19 7.11 16.64 -0.28
C THR A 19 7.54 15.63 -1.35
N ALA A 20 7.14 15.82 -2.61
CA ALA A 20 7.56 14.97 -3.72
C ALA A 20 9.09 14.99 -3.93
N GLN A 21 9.73 16.18 -3.82
CA GLN A 21 11.17 16.31 -3.91
C GLN A 21 11.90 15.56 -2.78
N ARG A 22 11.42 15.67 -1.52
CA ARG A 22 12.00 14.93 -0.39
C ARG A 22 11.82 13.41 -0.59
N THR A 23 10.64 12.96 -0.99
CA THR A 23 10.35 11.56 -1.28
C THR A 23 11.27 11.00 -2.36
N ARG A 24 11.45 11.73 -3.46
CA ARG A 24 12.39 11.35 -4.52
C ARG A 24 13.82 11.22 -3.98
N ALA A 25 14.27 12.16 -3.18
CA ALA A 25 15.64 12.15 -2.65
C ALA A 25 15.90 10.96 -1.70
N SER A 26 14.89 10.57 -0.91
CA SER A 26 15.05 9.52 0.11
C SER A 26 14.70 8.11 -0.37
N LEU A 27 13.74 7.95 -1.30
CA LEU A 27 13.18 6.64 -1.65
C LEU A 27 13.63 6.08 -3.00
N LEU A 28 14.26 6.87 -3.86
CA LEU A 28 14.61 6.42 -5.22
C LEU A 28 15.39 5.09 -5.26
N PRO A 29 16.43 4.86 -4.45
CA PRO A 29 17.13 3.57 -4.42
C PRO A 29 16.23 2.41 -3.98
N ALA A 30 15.44 2.61 -2.92
CA ALA A 30 14.53 1.59 -2.40
C ALA A 30 13.43 1.23 -3.41
N ILE A 31 12.94 2.20 -4.19
CA ILE A 31 11.94 1.95 -5.26
C ILE A 31 12.55 1.06 -6.36
N VAL A 32 13.80 1.29 -6.74
CA VAL A 32 14.47 0.49 -7.78
C VAL A 32 14.68 -0.95 -7.30
N GLU A 33 15.17 -1.14 -6.08
CA GLU A 33 15.37 -2.46 -5.47
C GLU A 33 14.03 -3.21 -5.33
N LEU A 34 13.03 -2.56 -4.76
CA LEU A 34 11.68 -3.10 -4.65
C LEU A 34 11.10 -3.52 -6.00
N GLY A 35 11.28 -2.69 -7.03
CA GLY A 35 10.80 -2.99 -8.38
C GLY A 35 11.40 -4.28 -8.93
N ALA A 36 12.68 -4.52 -8.72
CA ALA A 36 13.34 -5.75 -9.11
C ALA A 36 12.77 -6.97 -8.38
N ASP A 37 12.62 -6.89 -7.06
CA ASP A 37 12.07 -7.99 -6.23
C ASP A 37 10.62 -8.31 -6.57
N VAL A 38 9.80 -7.30 -6.87
CA VAL A 38 8.42 -7.50 -7.36
C VAL A 38 8.42 -8.25 -8.69
N CYS A 39 9.26 -7.86 -9.65
CA CYS A 39 9.38 -8.55 -10.93
C CYS A 39 9.81 -10.01 -10.73
N ASP A 40 10.80 -10.25 -9.88
CA ASP A 40 11.31 -11.58 -9.58
C ASP A 40 10.26 -12.47 -8.91
N ALA A 41 9.48 -11.95 -7.96
CA ALA A 41 8.41 -12.70 -7.31
C ALA A 41 7.32 -13.10 -8.31
N LEU A 42 6.90 -12.17 -9.18
CA LEU A 42 5.93 -12.47 -10.24
C LEU A 42 6.48 -13.48 -11.27
N ALA A 43 7.74 -13.36 -11.66
CA ALA A 43 8.39 -14.30 -12.57
C ALA A 43 8.47 -15.73 -12.00
N ARG A 44 8.56 -15.87 -10.68
CA ARG A 44 8.48 -17.16 -9.98
C ARG A 44 7.07 -17.70 -9.77
N GLY A 45 6.05 -17.02 -10.28
CA GLY A 45 4.64 -17.42 -10.18
C GLY A 45 3.91 -16.92 -8.93
N GLY A 46 4.53 -16.00 -8.19
CA GLY A 46 3.87 -15.30 -7.08
C GLY A 46 2.83 -14.29 -7.57
N LYS A 47 2.03 -13.77 -6.66
CA LYS A 47 1.02 -12.74 -6.91
C LYS A 47 1.18 -11.55 -5.97
N LEU A 48 0.64 -10.43 -6.40
CA LEU A 48 0.51 -9.22 -5.58
C LEU A 48 -0.82 -9.22 -4.83
N VAL A 49 -0.77 -9.00 -3.53
CA VAL A 49 -1.95 -8.85 -2.67
C VAL A 49 -1.92 -7.47 -2.02
N THR A 50 -2.86 -6.60 -2.40
CA THR A 50 -2.89 -5.20 -1.97
C THR A 50 -4.01 -4.93 -0.96
N PHE A 51 -3.75 -4.06 0.02
CA PHE A 51 -4.74 -3.70 1.04
C PHE A 51 -4.46 -2.34 1.67
N GLY A 52 -5.50 -1.72 2.20
CA GLY A 52 -5.47 -0.42 2.87
C GLY A 52 -6.89 0.05 3.22
N ASN A 53 -7.02 1.19 3.88
CA ASN A 53 -8.30 1.74 4.31
C ASN A 53 -8.64 3.04 3.57
N GLY A 54 -9.93 3.32 3.35
CA GLY A 54 -10.37 4.59 2.77
C GLY A 54 -9.74 4.89 1.41
N GLY A 55 -9.04 6.00 1.26
CA GLY A 55 -8.28 6.35 0.05
C GLY A 55 -7.25 5.28 -0.30
N SER A 56 -6.52 4.76 0.68
CA SER A 56 -5.58 3.66 0.47
C SER A 56 -6.25 2.35 0.04
N ALA A 57 -7.55 2.16 0.29
CA ALA A 57 -8.29 1.04 -0.30
C ALA A 57 -8.54 1.26 -1.79
N ALA A 58 -8.80 2.50 -2.21
CA ALA A 58 -8.92 2.86 -3.62
C ALA A 58 -7.57 2.70 -4.35
N ASP A 59 -6.47 3.12 -3.72
CA ASP A 59 -5.12 2.93 -4.26
C ASP A 59 -4.79 1.45 -4.41
N ALA A 60 -5.16 0.61 -3.43
CA ALA A 60 -4.98 -0.85 -3.50
C ALA A 60 -5.69 -1.46 -4.71
N GLN A 61 -6.93 -1.04 -4.98
CA GLN A 61 -7.69 -1.49 -6.14
C GLN A 61 -7.08 -1.01 -7.45
N HIS A 62 -6.65 0.25 -7.50
CA HIS A 62 -6.01 0.83 -8.67
C HIS A 62 -4.73 0.07 -9.02
N ILE A 63 -3.84 -0.11 -8.06
CA ILE A 63 -2.59 -0.85 -8.25
C ILE A 63 -2.87 -2.27 -8.76
N ALA A 64 -3.78 -3.02 -8.12
CA ALA A 64 -4.13 -4.36 -8.57
C ALA A 64 -4.70 -4.35 -10.01
N GLY A 65 -5.50 -3.37 -10.35
CA GLY A 65 -6.05 -3.19 -11.71
C GLY A 65 -4.96 -2.97 -12.76
N GLU A 66 -3.94 -2.14 -12.45
CA GLU A 66 -2.81 -1.89 -13.35
C GLU A 66 -1.96 -3.14 -13.58
N PHE A 67 -1.83 -4.02 -12.57
CA PHE A 67 -1.13 -5.30 -12.72
C PHE A 67 -1.93 -6.30 -13.55
N VAL A 68 -3.23 -6.44 -13.28
CA VAL A 68 -4.10 -7.40 -14.00
C VAL A 68 -4.33 -6.99 -15.46
N ASN A 69 -4.54 -5.71 -15.72
CA ASN A 69 -4.69 -5.22 -17.08
C ASN A 69 -3.33 -4.79 -17.66
N ARG A 70 -3.04 -3.53 -17.73
CA ARG A 70 -1.76 -2.93 -18.13
C ARG A 70 -1.73 -1.46 -17.73
N PHE A 71 -0.56 -0.91 -17.49
CA PHE A 71 -0.38 0.54 -17.30
C PHE A 71 -0.02 1.22 -18.62
N LEU A 72 1.25 1.24 -19.02
CA LEU A 72 1.71 1.92 -20.24
C LEU A 72 2.09 0.95 -21.37
N ILE A 73 2.56 -0.25 -21.01
CA ILE A 73 3.14 -1.20 -21.97
C ILE A 73 2.19 -2.39 -22.12
N GLU A 74 1.95 -2.80 -23.36
CA GLU A 74 1.21 -4.03 -23.65
C GLU A 74 2.00 -5.25 -23.18
N ARG A 75 1.38 -6.09 -22.36
CA ARG A 75 1.98 -7.29 -21.75
C ARG A 75 0.92 -8.30 -21.31
N PRO A 76 1.29 -9.54 -21.06
CA PRO A 76 0.40 -10.51 -20.42
C PRO A 76 -0.06 -10.01 -19.02
N PRO A 77 -1.30 -10.36 -18.60
CA PRO A 77 -1.79 -10.06 -17.25
C PRO A 77 -0.84 -10.58 -16.16
N LEU A 78 -0.63 -9.78 -15.12
CA LEU A 78 0.12 -10.16 -13.94
C LEU A 78 -0.84 -10.45 -12.77
N PRO A 79 -0.62 -11.51 -11.99
CA PRO A 79 -1.54 -11.88 -10.92
C PRO A 79 -1.52 -10.88 -9.77
N ALA A 80 -2.64 -10.20 -9.56
CA ALA A 80 -2.83 -9.26 -8.46
C ALA A 80 -4.26 -9.30 -7.93
N ILE A 81 -4.43 -9.07 -6.62
CA ILE A 81 -5.72 -9.01 -5.97
C ILE A 81 -5.74 -7.91 -4.90
N ALA A 82 -6.80 -7.08 -4.90
CA ALA A 82 -7.06 -6.13 -3.82
C ALA A 82 -8.04 -6.74 -2.82
N LEU A 83 -7.63 -6.82 -1.54
CA LEU A 83 -8.47 -7.35 -0.45
C LEU A 83 -9.59 -6.39 0.00
N THR A 84 -9.84 -5.36 -0.77
CA THR A 84 -10.74 -4.25 -0.44
C THR A 84 -12.03 -4.25 -1.27
N THR A 85 -12.25 -5.28 -2.08
CA THR A 85 -13.34 -5.30 -3.07
C THR A 85 -14.50 -6.24 -2.71
N ASP A 86 -14.25 -7.34 -2.03
CA ASP A 86 -15.30 -8.29 -1.63
C ASP A 86 -16.02 -7.80 -0.37
N THR A 87 -17.16 -7.15 -0.58
CA THR A 87 -17.97 -6.58 0.50
C THR A 87 -18.55 -7.66 1.42
N SER A 88 -18.86 -8.84 0.89
CA SER A 88 -19.37 -9.95 1.71
C SER A 88 -18.31 -10.45 2.67
N VAL A 89 -17.07 -10.63 2.20
CA VAL A 89 -15.95 -11.04 3.04
C VAL A 89 -15.63 -9.98 4.09
N ILE A 90 -15.52 -8.71 3.70
CA ILE A 90 -15.20 -7.61 4.61
C ILE A 90 -16.26 -7.46 5.70
N THR A 91 -17.55 -7.47 5.31
CA THR A 91 -18.65 -7.24 6.26
C THR A 91 -18.87 -8.43 7.18
N SER A 92 -18.77 -9.66 6.69
CA SER A 92 -18.89 -10.85 7.54
C SER A 92 -17.75 -10.93 8.58
N ILE A 93 -16.50 -10.70 8.18
CA ILE A 93 -15.38 -10.67 9.12
C ILE A 93 -15.55 -9.53 10.15
N GLY A 94 -15.95 -8.35 9.69
CA GLY A 94 -16.18 -7.19 10.56
C GLY A 94 -17.32 -7.42 11.57
N ASN A 95 -18.37 -8.14 11.19
CA ASN A 95 -19.51 -8.47 12.02
C ASN A 95 -19.22 -9.61 13.02
N ASP A 96 -18.64 -10.71 12.54
CA ASP A 96 -18.46 -11.93 13.31
C ASP A 96 -17.21 -11.92 14.20
N TYR A 97 -16.24 -11.05 13.89
CA TYR A 97 -14.98 -10.90 14.61
C TYR A 97 -14.70 -9.43 14.92
N HIS A 98 -13.63 -8.85 14.32
CA HIS A 98 -13.25 -7.45 14.45
C HIS A 98 -12.80 -6.87 13.11
N PHE A 99 -13.01 -5.58 12.91
CA PHE A 99 -12.52 -4.86 11.72
C PHE A 99 -11.00 -4.98 11.54
N SER A 100 -10.27 -5.18 12.64
CA SER A 100 -8.82 -5.45 12.59
C SER A 100 -8.44 -6.77 11.92
N GLU A 101 -9.37 -7.68 11.68
CA GLU A 101 -9.13 -9.00 11.06
C GLU A 101 -9.47 -9.05 9.57
N ILE A 102 -10.07 -8.01 9.00
CA ILE A 102 -10.62 -8.05 7.64
C ILE A 102 -9.58 -8.41 6.57
N PHE A 103 -8.33 -7.96 6.72
CA PHE A 103 -7.25 -8.28 5.79
C PHE A 103 -6.47 -9.52 6.21
N SER A 104 -6.18 -9.69 7.49
CA SER A 104 -5.41 -10.83 8.00
C SER A 104 -6.07 -12.18 7.71
N LYS A 105 -7.41 -12.25 7.79
CA LYS A 105 -8.14 -13.47 7.43
C LYS A 105 -8.06 -13.75 5.93
N GLN A 106 -8.18 -12.74 5.08
CA GLN A 106 -8.03 -12.89 3.65
C GLN A 106 -6.60 -13.29 3.27
N ILE A 107 -5.57 -12.68 3.86
CA ILE A 107 -4.16 -13.08 3.67
C ILE A 107 -3.98 -14.57 3.99
N ARG A 108 -4.52 -15.04 5.13
CA ARG A 108 -4.44 -16.47 5.48
C ARG A 108 -5.18 -17.40 4.53
N ALA A 109 -6.20 -16.91 3.83
CA ALA A 109 -6.98 -17.70 2.87
C ALA A 109 -6.34 -17.78 1.48
N VAL A 110 -5.76 -16.69 0.99
CA VAL A 110 -5.31 -16.58 -0.40
C VAL A 110 -3.81 -16.39 -0.58
N GLY A 111 -3.08 -16.05 0.49
CA GLY A 111 -1.63 -15.82 0.46
C GLY A 111 -0.84 -17.12 0.45
N GLN A 112 0.28 -17.11 -0.24
CA GLN A 112 1.22 -18.21 -0.32
C GLN A 112 2.66 -17.70 -0.13
N ALA A 113 3.57 -18.58 0.25
CA ALA A 113 4.99 -18.23 0.33
C ALA A 113 5.51 -17.78 -1.05
N GLY A 114 6.25 -16.69 -1.08
CA GLY A 114 6.74 -16.07 -2.32
C GLY A 114 5.80 -15.06 -2.96
N ASP A 115 4.56 -14.89 -2.45
CA ASP A 115 3.68 -13.78 -2.81
C ASP A 115 4.16 -12.47 -2.19
N ILE A 116 3.58 -11.37 -2.65
CA ILE A 116 3.84 -10.02 -2.14
C ILE A 116 2.60 -9.49 -1.43
N ALA A 117 2.74 -9.08 -0.17
CA ALA A 117 1.75 -8.35 0.59
C ALA A 117 2.09 -6.85 0.59
N TRP A 118 1.30 -6.05 -0.12
CA TRP A 118 1.51 -4.62 -0.26
C TRP A 118 0.40 -3.85 0.47
N GLY A 119 0.73 -3.36 1.65
CA GLY A 119 -0.21 -2.66 2.52
C GLY A 119 0.07 -1.17 2.62
N MET A 120 -1.00 -0.37 2.69
CA MET A 120 -0.94 1.08 2.75
C MET A 120 -1.65 1.61 3.99
N SER A 121 -0.96 2.47 4.75
CA SER A 121 -1.51 3.16 5.92
C SER A 121 -0.77 4.48 6.14
N THR A 122 -1.44 5.60 5.95
CA THR A 122 -0.84 6.94 6.13
C THR A 122 -0.32 7.19 7.55
N SER A 123 -0.89 6.54 8.56
CA SER A 123 -0.41 6.61 9.94
C SER A 123 0.66 5.56 10.29
N GLY A 124 0.76 4.49 9.50
CA GLY A 124 1.58 3.33 9.84
C GLY A 124 1.07 2.51 11.04
N MET A 125 -0.13 2.82 11.56
CA MET A 125 -0.65 2.25 12.80
C MET A 125 -2.03 1.60 12.66
N SER A 126 -2.58 1.45 11.46
CA SER A 126 -3.90 0.85 11.23
C SER A 126 -3.90 -0.62 11.66
N PRO A 127 -4.69 -1.04 12.68
CA PRO A 127 -4.57 -2.39 13.25
C PRO A 127 -4.84 -3.52 12.24
N ASN A 128 -5.78 -3.32 11.31
CA ASN A 128 -6.07 -4.31 10.27
C ASN A 128 -4.92 -4.46 9.25
N VAL A 129 -4.19 -3.38 8.94
CA VAL A 129 -3.01 -3.42 8.07
C VAL A 129 -1.83 -4.09 8.80
N VAL A 130 -1.59 -3.72 10.07
CA VAL A 130 -0.55 -4.35 10.90
C VAL A 130 -0.78 -5.87 11.00
N ARG A 131 -1.99 -6.32 11.37
CA ARG A 131 -2.33 -7.74 11.46
C ARG A 131 -2.22 -8.48 10.13
N ALA A 132 -2.48 -7.80 9.00
CA ALA A 132 -2.27 -8.38 7.68
C ALA A 132 -0.79 -8.66 7.42
N PHE A 133 0.11 -7.74 7.76
CA PHE A 133 1.55 -7.95 7.66
C PHE A 133 2.06 -9.06 8.58
N GLU A 134 1.55 -9.15 9.82
CA GLU A 134 1.87 -10.27 10.71
C GLU A 134 1.47 -11.63 10.10
N ALA A 135 0.29 -11.70 9.48
CA ALA A 135 -0.16 -12.90 8.80
C ALA A 135 0.68 -13.21 7.56
N ALA A 136 1.01 -12.21 6.75
CA ALA A 136 1.84 -12.35 5.55
C ALA A 136 3.24 -12.88 5.88
N LYS A 137 3.89 -12.34 6.90
CA LYS A 137 5.22 -12.80 7.36
C LYS A 137 5.19 -14.26 7.82
N LYS A 138 4.15 -14.67 8.55
CA LYS A 138 4.01 -16.08 9.00
C LYS A 138 3.87 -17.07 7.84
N ILE A 139 3.35 -16.64 6.71
CA ILE A 139 3.19 -17.44 5.49
C ILE A 139 4.49 -17.47 4.67
N GLY A 140 5.37 -16.48 4.83
CA GLY A 140 6.57 -16.31 4.01
C GLY A 140 6.34 -15.43 2.76
N MET A 141 5.41 -14.49 2.84
CA MET A 141 5.22 -13.44 1.82
C MET A 141 6.24 -12.32 2.03
N THR A 142 6.69 -11.70 0.93
CA THR A 142 7.42 -10.44 0.99
C THR A 142 6.48 -9.30 1.35
N THR A 143 6.85 -8.45 2.30
CA THR A 143 5.99 -7.39 2.82
C THR A 143 6.46 -6.01 2.42
N ILE A 144 5.55 -5.22 1.81
CA ILE A 144 5.79 -3.85 1.36
C ILE A 144 4.82 -2.92 2.08
N GLY A 145 5.36 -1.98 2.86
CA GLY A 145 4.58 -0.99 3.59
C GLY A 145 4.69 0.40 2.96
N PHE A 146 3.56 0.98 2.55
CA PHE A 146 3.48 2.39 2.18
C PHE A 146 2.89 3.18 3.35
N THR A 147 3.66 4.15 3.86
CA THR A 147 3.30 4.89 5.07
C THR A 147 3.62 6.37 4.93
N GLY A 148 3.17 7.14 5.90
CA GLY A 148 3.60 8.51 6.13
C GLY A 148 4.19 8.70 7.53
N LYS A 149 4.37 9.94 7.91
CA LYS A 149 4.88 10.36 9.23
C LYS A 149 6.25 9.73 9.56
N ASP A 150 6.29 8.88 10.57
CA ASP A 150 7.44 8.11 11.02
C ASP A 150 7.36 6.61 10.66
N GLY A 151 6.33 6.23 9.89
CA GLY A 151 6.08 4.84 9.49
C GLY A 151 5.33 4.00 10.54
N GLY A 152 5.21 4.46 11.78
CA GLY A 152 4.49 3.80 12.86
C GLY A 152 4.97 2.37 13.14
N ASP A 153 4.04 1.48 13.50
CA ASP A 153 4.34 0.08 13.78
C ASP A 153 4.71 -0.71 12.52
N ILE A 154 4.19 -0.30 11.36
CA ILE A 154 4.49 -0.93 10.07
C ILE A 154 5.99 -0.82 9.75
N ALA A 155 6.63 0.32 10.05
CA ALA A 155 8.06 0.53 9.78
C ALA A 155 8.98 -0.50 10.43
N LYS A 156 8.54 -1.12 11.54
CA LYS A 156 9.34 -2.08 12.32
C LYS A 156 9.18 -3.54 11.84
N MET A 157 8.26 -3.78 10.90
CA MET A 157 7.84 -5.14 10.61
C MET A 157 7.86 -5.54 9.13
N VAL A 158 7.92 -4.58 8.20
CA VAL A 158 7.92 -4.86 6.77
C VAL A 158 9.34 -5.05 6.23
N ASP A 159 9.47 -5.78 5.14
CA ASP A 159 10.74 -6.00 4.47
C ASP A 159 11.14 -4.75 3.67
N TYR A 160 10.16 -4.09 3.03
CA TYR A 160 10.33 -2.83 2.31
C TYR A 160 9.41 -1.76 2.89
N LEU A 161 10.00 -0.65 3.32
CA LEU A 161 9.26 0.53 3.77
C LEU A 161 9.42 1.68 2.78
N LEU A 162 8.33 2.10 2.15
CA LEU A 162 8.26 3.36 1.40
C LEU A 162 7.47 4.37 2.22
N HIS A 163 8.19 5.29 2.85
CA HIS A 163 7.60 6.23 3.77
C HIS A 163 7.73 7.67 3.27
N VAL A 164 6.60 8.33 3.11
CA VAL A 164 6.52 9.75 2.75
C VAL A 164 6.68 10.58 4.01
N SER A 165 7.77 11.35 4.11
CA SER A 165 8.10 12.20 5.26
C SER A 165 7.19 13.45 5.30
N SER A 166 5.91 13.24 5.64
CA SER A 166 4.89 14.27 5.80
C SER A 166 3.92 13.90 6.92
N GLY A 167 3.44 14.90 7.67
CA GLY A 167 2.36 14.75 8.65
C GLY A 167 0.96 14.92 8.03
N SER A 168 0.88 15.32 6.77
CA SER A 168 -0.34 15.65 6.05
C SER A 168 -0.83 14.45 5.24
N THR A 169 -1.95 13.83 5.61
CA THR A 169 -2.53 12.71 4.87
C THR A 169 -2.73 13.00 3.38
N PRO A 170 -3.25 14.18 2.95
CA PRO A 170 -3.35 14.51 1.53
C PRO A 170 -2.03 14.62 0.78
N ARG A 171 -0.90 14.69 1.48
CA ARG A 171 0.45 14.72 0.87
C ARG A 171 1.11 13.35 0.86
N ILE A 172 0.64 12.46 1.74
CA ILE A 172 1.12 11.07 1.81
C ILE A 172 0.47 10.23 0.71
N GLN A 173 -0.81 10.46 0.44
CA GLN A 173 -1.57 9.88 -0.66
C GLN A 173 -1.37 10.68 -1.94
#